data_d5a73bc8c73eda3cc17b2f550c166796
#
_entry.id   d5a73bc8c73eda3cc17b2f550c166796
#
_cell.length_a   1.000
_cell.length_b   1.000
_cell.length_c   1.000
_cell.angle_alpha   90.00
_cell.angle_beta   90.00
_cell.angle_gamma   90.00
#
_symmetry.space_group_name_H-M   'P 1'
#
loop_
_entity.id
_entity.type
_entity.pdbx_description
1 polymer ?
#
loop_
_entity_poly.entity_id
_entity_poly.type
_entity_poly.pdbx_seq_one_letter_code
_entity_poly.pdbx_strand_id
1 'polypeptide(L)'
;YSAIFPFQKYAVNMLQCNLVFTEVPSDSFWATNTVTIIQYVIMLVVAVAAFASNFSKRAAMKYGLLVVAGVALVVFCYMGYMRQSAETVFAVFPLLAVGITPILGNYVDHKGKAASMLVIGSLLLIFCHLTFAFVLPGLKENAVGGIIVAYLTILVLGASFSLVPASLWPSVPKLVDAKIIGSAYALIFWIQNIGLWLFPLLIGKVLDKTNPQLVADLQNGVITPEEAAVSYDSTAPLVMLACLGVAALILGFVLKVVDRKKGLGLEEPNIKD
;
A
#
# COMPACT_ATOMS: atom_id res chain seq x y z
N TYR A 1 3.64 9.26 -1.17
CA TYR A 1 3.48 8.76 -2.56
C TYR A 1 4.79 8.18 -3.08
N SER A 2 5.94 8.85 -2.92
CA SER A 2 7.26 8.39 -3.39
C SER A 2 7.76 7.10 -2.71
N ALA A 3 7.21 6.70 -1.59
CA ALA A 3 7.53 5.42 -0.94
C ALA A 3 6.59 4.29 -1.36
N ILE A 4 5.36 4.58 -1.77
CA ILE A 4 4.35 3.56 -2.06
C ILE A 4 4.28 3.23 -3.55
N PHE A 5 4.14 4.21 -4.44
CA PHE A 5 4.00 3.92 -5.87
C PHE A 5 5.24 3.28 -6.51
N PRO A 6 6.49 3.70 -6.19
CA PRO A 6 7.65 2.94 -6.62
C PRO A 6 7.68 1.51 -6.05
N PHE A 7 7.32 1.33 -4.78
CA PHE A 7 7.20 0.01 -4.17
C PHE A 7 6.24 -0.90 -4.95
N GLN A 8 5.08 -0.39 -5.37
CA GLN A 8 4.09 -1.19 -6.13
C GLN A 8 4.69 -1.86 -7.38
N LYS A 9 5.66 -1.21 -8.05
CA LYS A 9 6.32 -1.76 -9.24
C LYS A 9 7.19 -2.98 -8.94
N TYR A 10 7.72 -3.06 -7.73
CA TYR A 10 8.65 -4.12 -7.31
C TYR A 10 8.02 -5.10 -6.30
N ALA A 11 6.81 -4.81 -5.82
CA ALA A 11 6.19 -5.54 -4.73
C ALA A 11 5.99 -7.03 -5.02
N VAL A 12 5.55 -7.38 -6.23
CA VAL A 12 5.35 -8.78 -6.63
C VAL A 12 6.67 -9.53 -6.63
N ASN A 13 7.71 -8.98 -7.27
CA ASN A 13 9.05 -9.59 -7.30
C ASN A 13 9.63 -9.69 -5.89
N MET A 14 9.46 -8.65 -5.06
CA MET A 14 9.90 -8.66 -3.67
C MET A 14 9.21 -9.77 -2.86
N LEU A 15 7.92 -9.99 -3.07
CA LEU A 15 7.21 -11.10 -2.43
C LEU A 15 7.73 -12.45 -2.93
N GLN A 16 8.02 -12.61 -4.21
CA GLN A 16 8.59 -13.82 -4.79
C GLN A 16 10.02 -14.09 -4.28
N CYS A 17 10.83 -13.05 -4.03
CA CYS A 17 12.15 -13.19 -3.42
C CYS A 17 12.09 -13.70 -1.96
N ASN A 18 11.07 -13.28 -1.21
CA ASN A 18 11.00 -13.48 0.24
C ASN A 18 10.01 -14.56 0.70
N LEU A 19 9.16 -15.04 -0.19
CA LEU A 19 8.19 -16.12 0.07
C LEU A 19 8.46 -17.30 -0.83
N VAL A 20 8.19 -18.49 -0.32
CA VAL A 20 8.22 -19.70 -1.12
C VAL A 20 6.84 -19.92 -1.71
N PHE A 21 6.74 -19.76 -3.02
CA PHE A 21 5.56 -20.15 -3.79
C PHE A 21 5.86 -21.51 -4.46
N THR A 22 4.99 -22.48 -4.23
CA THR A 22 5.07 -23.79 -4.87
C THR A 22 4.32 -23.76 -6.20
N GLU A 23 4.83 -24.47 -7.21
CA GLU A 23 4.10 -24.62 -8.47
C GLU A 23 2.78 -25.34 -8.22
N VAL A 24 1.68 -24.74 -8.69
CA VAL A 24 0.36 -25.36 -8.67
C VAL A 24 0.26 -26.26 -9.90
N PRO A 25 0.02 -27.58 -9.74
CA PRO A 25 -0.11 -28.49 -10.86
C PRO A 25 -1.14 -27.99 -11.88
N SER A 26 -0.82 -28.08 -13.18
CA SER A 26 -1.65 -27.56 -14.27
C SER A 26 -3.03 -28.25 -14.38
N ASP A 27 -3.16 -29.47 -13.88
CA ASP A 27 -4.40 -30.23 -13.75
C ASP A 27 -5.21 -29.88 -12.49
N SER A 28 -4.65 -29.07 -11.59
CA SER A 28 -5.35 -28.62 -10.39
C SER A 28 -6.50 -27.67 -10.72
N PHE A 29 -7.59 -27.81 -9.99
CA PHE A 29 -8.70 -26.84 -10.01
C PHE A 29 -8.21 -25.40 -9.82
N TRP A 30 -7.22 -25.18 -8.97
CA TRP A 30 -6.68 -23.85 -8.65
C TRP A 30 -5.91 -23.19 -9.79
N ALA A 31 -5.43 -23.95 -10.78
CA ALA A 31 -4.76 -23.46 -11.98
C ALA A 31 -5.74 -23.06 -13.10
N THR A 32 -7.04 -23.35 -12.96
CA THR A 32 -8.02 -23.14 -14.03
C THR A 32 -8.39 -21.67 -14.23
N ASN A 33 -8.77 -21.32 -15.46
CA ASN A 33 -9.31 -20.00 -15.80
C ASN A 33 -10.63 -19.72 -15.02
N THR A 34 -11.39 -20.74 -14.69
CA THR A 34 -12.61 -20.61 -13.88
C THR A 34 -12.31 -20.00 -12.52
N VAL A 35 -11.25 -20.46 -11.84
CA VAL A 35 -10.83 -19.91 -10.55
C VAL A 35 -10.37 -18.46 -10.71
N THR A 36 -9.69 -18.14 -11.80
CA THR A 36 -9.30 -16.75 -12.10
C THR A 36 -10.52 -15.84 -12.23
N ILE A 37 -11.55 -16.27 -12.95
CA ILE A 37 -12.80 -15.52 -13.10
C ILE A 37 -13.50 -15.35 -11.74
N ILE A 38 -13.61 -16.43 -10.96
CA ILE A 38 -14.19 -16.38 -9.60
C ILE A 38 -13.43 -15.38 -8.73
N GLN A 39 -12.11 -15.35 -8.80
CA GLN A 39 -11.27 -14.44 -8.04
C GLN A 39 -11.53 -12.96 -8.43
N TYR A 40 -11.67 -12.65 -9.72
CA TYR A 40 -12.06 -11.31 -10.16
C TYR A 40 -13.47 -10.91 -9.71
N VAL A 41 -14.42 -11.86 -9.72
CA VAL A 41 -15.78 -11.61 -9.21
C VAL A 41 -15.75 -11.31 -7.71
N ILE A 42 -15.00 -12.08 -6.92
CA ILE A 42 -14.86 -11.85 -5.48
C ILE A 42 -14.19 -10.50 -5.22
N MET A 43 -13.16 -10.15 -6.00
CA MET A 43 -12.51 -8.84 -5.94
C MET A 43 -13.52 -7.71 -6.17
N LEU A 44 -14.38 -7.85 -7.17
CA LEU A 44 -15.44 -6.88 -7.44
C LEU A 44 -16.45 -6.80 -6.29
N VAL A 45 -16.83 -7.93 -5.70
CA VAL A 45 -17.73 -7.98 -4.53
C VAL A 45 -17.12 -7.24 -3.34
N VAL A 46 -15.82 -7.45 -3.05
CA VAL A 46 -15.11 -6.71 -1.98
C VAL A 46 -15.17 -5.21 -2.24
N ALA A 47 -14.78 -4.77 -3.46
CA ALA A 47 -14.73 -3.37 -3.80
C ALA A 47 -16.12 -2.70 -3.75
N VAL A 48 -17.13 -3.32 -4.37
CA VAL A 48 -18.49 -2.77 -4.43
C VAL A 48 -19.14 -2.75 -3.05
N ALA A 49 -19.05 -3.83 -2.27
CA ALA A 49 -19.64 -3.89 -0.93
C ALA A 49 -18.99 -2.88 0.02
N ALA A 50 -17.64 -2.78 0.02
CA ALA A 50 -16.92 -1.82 0.83
C ALA A 50 -17.27 -0.38 0.44
N PHE A 51 -17.30 -0.07 -0.87
CA PHE A 51 -17.67 1.26 -1.37
C PHE A 51 -19.13 1.60 -1.04
N ALA A 52 -20.08 0.72 -1.34
CA ALA A 52 -21.50 0.93 -1.09
C ALA A 52 -21.83 1.11 0.40
N SER A 53 -21.05 0.51 1.30
CA SER A 53 -21.23 0.68 2.75
C SER A 53 -21.16 2.13 3.19
N ASN A 54 -20.35 2.96 2.50
CA ASN A 54 -20.18 4.38 2.84
C ASN A 54 -21.40 5.24 2.49
N PHE A 55 -22.20 4.82 1.52
CA PHE A 55 -23.41 5.54 1.10
C PHE A 55 -24.68 5.07 1.80
N SER A 56 -24.57 4.01 2.61
CA SER A 56 -25.72 3.45 3.32
C SER A 56 -26.08 4.28 4.55
N LYS A 57 -27.31 4.83 4.54
CA LYS A 57 -27.87 5.60 5.68
C LYS A 57 -28.35 4.67 6.83
N ARG A 58 -28.66 3.40 6.53
CA ARG A 58 -29.14 2.43 7.53
C ARG A 58 -27.93 1.70 8.13
N ALA A 59 -27.75 1.80 9.45
CA ALA A 59 -26.63 1.16 10.15
C ALA A 59 -26.54 -0.35 9.88
N ALA A 60 -27.66 -1.07 9.92
CA ALA A 60 -27.71 -2.50 9.64
C ALA A 60 -27.21 -2.84 8.22
N MET A 61 -27.59 -2.06 7.21
CA MET A 61 -27.12 -2.25 5.83
C MET A 61 -25.64 -1.92 5.69
N LYS A 62 -25.16 -0.83 6.33
CA LYS A 62 -23.75 -0.45 6.34
C LYS A 62 -22.88 -1.58 6.91
N TYR A 63 -23.22 -2.06 8.11
CA TYR A 63 -22.45 -3.14 8.74
C TYR A 63 -22.60 -4.47 7.99
N GLY A 64 -23.80 -4.78 7.45
CA GLY A 64 -23.99 -5.95 6.60
C GLY A 64 -23.08 -5.96 5.37
N LEU A 65 -22.97 -4.83 4.66
CA LEU A 65 -22.06 -4.68 3.52
C LEU A 65 -20.58 -4.81 3.92
N LEU A 66 -20.18 -4.26 5.08
CA LEU A 66 -18.82 -4.43 5.58
C LEU A 66 -18.50 -5.88 5.95
N VAL A 67 -19.45 -6.61 6.52
CA VAL A 67 -19.30 -8.06 6.79
C VAL A 67 -19.13 -8.83 5.47
N VAL A 68 -19.96 -8.55 4.46
CA VAL A 68 -19.85 -9.17 3.13
C VAL A 68 -18.47 -8.88 2.53
N ALA A 69 -18.02 -7.61 2.56
CA ALA A 69 -16.69 -7.24 2.07
C ALA A 69 -15.56 -7.96 2.83
N GLY A 70 -15.66 -8.06 4.15
CA GLY A 70 -14.68 -8.75 5.00
C GLY A 70 -14.60 -10.24 4.71
N VAL A 71 -15.75 -10.92 4.63
CA VAL A 71 -15.81 -12.35 4.29
C VAL A 71 -15.25 -12.60 2.88
N ALA A 72 -15.68 -11.80 1.90
CA ALA A 72 -15.16 -11.90 0.53
C ALA A 72 -13.65 -11.66 0.47
N LEU A 73 -13.11 -10.71 1.25
CA LEU A 73 -11.68 -10.47 1.34
C LEU A 73 -10.92 -11.68 1.92
N VAL A 74 -11.45 -12.32 2.97
CA VAL A 74 -10.85 -13.54 3.52
C VAL A 74 -10.85 -14.67 2.50
N VAL A 75 -11.95 -14.84 1.75
CA VAL A 75 -12.02 -15.83 0.66
C VAL A 75 -11.01 -15.50 -0.43
N PHE A 76 -10.87 -14.22 -0.80
CA PHE A 76 -9.86 -13.76 -1.77
C PHE A 76 -8.43 -14.10 -1.32
N CYS A 77 -8.09 -13.83 -0.06
CA CYS A 77 -6.78 -14.18 0.50
C CYS A 77 -6.55 -15.69 0.51
N TYR A 78 -7.56 -16.48 0.87
CA TYR A 78 -7.49 -17.94 0.83
C TYR A 78 -7.26 -18.47 -0.59
N MET A 79 -7.96 -17.92 -1.59
CA MET A 79 -7.75 -18.29 -3.00
C MET A 79 -6.33 -17.93 -3.46
N GLY A 80 -5.78 -16.78 -3.04
CA GLY A 80 -4.41 -16.39 -3.35
C GLY A 80 -3.38 -17.35 -2.73
N TYR A 81 -3.63 -17.80 -1.50
CA TYR A 81 -2.82 -18.85 -0.87
C TYR A 81 -2.87 -20.17 -1.65
N MET A 82 -4.06 -20.63 -2.03
CA MET A 82 -4.23 -21.88 -2.79
C MET A 82 -3.65 -21.81 -4.20
N ARG A 83 -3.62 -20.63 -4.79
CA ARG A 83 -3.02 -20.37 -6.12
C ARG A 83 -1.52 -20.10 -6.07
N GLN A 84 -0.94 -19.96 -4.89
CA GLN A 84 0.48 -19.64 -4.71
C GLN A 84 0.91 -18.42 -5.55
N SER A 85 0.10 -17.35 -5.54
CA SER A 85 0.27 -16.19 -6.42
C SER A 85 0.66 -14.94 -5.63
N ALA A 86 1.86 -14.43 -5.87
CA ALA A 86 2.37 -13.18 -5.31
C ALA A 86 1.51 -11.97 -5.75
N GLU A 87 1.01 -12.00 -6.99
CA GLU A 87 0.13 -10.97 -7.55
C GLU A 87 -1.16 -10.87 -6.76
N THR A 88 -1.74 -12.02 -6.39
CA THR A 88 -2.97 -12.06 -5.58
C THR A 88 -2.71 -11.56 -4.16
N VAL A 89 -1.58 -11.92 -3.57
CA VAL A 89 -1.18 -11.39 -2.25
C VAL A 89 -1.11 -9.87 -2.31
N PHE A 90 -0.46 -9.32 -3.33
CA PHE A 90 -0.32 -7.88 -3.46
C PHE A 90 -1.64 -7.18 -3.83
N ALA A 91 -2.55 -7.82 -4.57
CA ALA A 91 -3.85 -7.23 -4.97
C ALA A 91 -4.74 -6.84 -3.78
N VAL A 92 -4.49 -7.39 -2.60
CA VAL A 92 -5.18 -6.98 -1.35
C VAL A 92 -4.93 -5.50 -1.01
N PHE A 93 -3.77 -4.95 -1.37
CA PHE A 93 -3.44 -3.54 -1.13
C PHE A 93 -4.44 -2.57 -1.77
N PRO A 94 -4.65 -2.56 -3.10
CA PRO A 94 -5.61 -1.66 -3.72
C PRO A 94 -7.05 -1.96 -3.32
N LEU A 95 -7.42 -3.24 -3.09
CA LEU A 95 -8.76 -3.61 -2.64
C LEU A 95 -9.10 -2.97 -1.29
N LEU A 96 -8.18 -3.03 -0.34
CA LEU A 96 -8.39 -2.41 0.96
C LEU A 96 -8.48 -0.89 0.83
N ALA A 97 -7.64 -0.27 0.00
CA ALA A 97 -7.63 1.17 -0.22
C ALA A 97 -8.97 1.68 -0.75
N VAL A 98 -9.61 0.97 -1.69
CA VAL A 98 -10.95 1.32 -2.23
C VAL A 98 -12.01 1.35 -1.10
N GLY A 99 -11.94 0.40 -0.16
CA GLY A 99 -12.90 0.34 0.96
C GLY A 99 -12.62 1.35 2.07
N ILE A 100 -11.36 1.46 2.48
CA ILE A 100 -10.97 2.23 3.67
C ILE A 100 -10.89 3.74 3.38
N THR A 101 -10.43 4.15 2.19
CA THR A 101 -10.23 5.59 1.90
C THR A 101 -11.51 6.42 2.11
N PRO A 102 -12.70 6.02 1.63
CA PRO A 102 -13.93 6.78 1.90
C PRO A 102 -14.32 6.79 3.38
N ILE A 103 -14.05 5.70 4.12
CA ILE A 103 -14.32 5.64 5.57
C ILE A 103 -13.45 6.64 6.32
N LEU A 104 -12.16 6.67 5.99
CA LEU A 104 -11.21 7.60 6.60
C LEU A 104 -11.48 9.05 6.18
N GLY A 105 -11.87 9.28 4.91
CA GLY A 105 -12.31 10.61 4.45
C GLY A 105 -13.49 11.12 5.26
N ASN A 106 -14.54 10.32 5.40
CA ASN A 106 -15.68 10.66 6.23
C ASN A 106 -15.30 10.90 7.71
N TYR A 107 -14.36 10.14 8.24
CA TYR A 107 -13.85 10.37 9.61
C TYR A 107 -13.16 11.73 9.70
N VAL A 108 -12.28 12.08 8.77
CA VAL A 108 -11.58 13.37 8.74
C VAL A 108 -12.56 14.52 8.56
N ASP A 109 -13.58 14.36 7.72
CA ASP A 109 -14.59 15.39 7.49
C ASP A 109 -15.40 15.73 8.74
N HIS A 110 -15.79 14.74 9.55
CA HIS A 110 -16.62 14.93 10.74
C HIS A 110 -15.83 15.07 12.05
N LYS A 111 -14.64 14.49 12.13
CA LYS A 111 -13.82 14.50 13.37
C LYS A 111 -12.55 15.33 13.25
N GLY A 112 -12.16 15.70 12.02
CA GLY A 112 -10.89 16.38 11.78
C GLY A 112 -9.70 15.44 11.92
N LYS A 113 -8.64 15.92 12.57
CA LYS A 113 -7.40 15.16 12.84
C LYS A 113 -6.55 14.87 11.60
N ALA A 114 -6.67 15.67 10.53
CA ALA A 114 -5.98 15.45 9.28
C ALA A 114 -4.44 15.35 9.45
N ALA A 115 -3.82 16.28 10.15
CA ALA A 115 -2.37 16.23 10.39
C ALA A 115 -1.97 15.01 11.25
N SER A 116 -2.79 14.63 12.25
CA SER A 116 -2.58 13.43 13.05
C SER A 116 -2.66 12.15 12.20
N MET A 117 -3.60 12.07 11.24
CA MET A 117 -3.73 10.93 10.34
C MET A 117 -2.52 10.77 9.41
N LEU A 118 -1.92 11.88 8.95
CA LEU A 118 -0.68 11.84 8.17
C LEU A 118 0.49 11.27 9.00
N VAL A 119 0.59 11.63 10.28
CA VAL A 119 1.59 11.08 11.20
C VAL A 119 1.38 9.58 11.39
N ILE A 120 0.14 9.13 11.64
CA ILE A 120 -0.18 7.70 11.78
C ILE A 120 0.13 6.95 10.48
N GLY A 121 -0.28 7.48 9.33
CA GLY A 121 0.02 6.88 8.04
C GLY A 121 1.52 6.68 7.80
N SER A 122 2.34 7.69 8.17
CA SER A 122 3.80 7.60 8.06
C SER A 122 4.39 6.53 8.98
N LEU A 123 3.90 6.39 10.21
CA LEU A 123 4.34 5.34 11.14
C LEU A 123 4.00 3.94 10.61
N LEU A 124 2.78 3.74 10.12
CA LEU A 124 2.36 2.47 9.53
C LEU A 124 3.19 2.14 8.28
N LEU A 125 3.51 3.14 7.47
CA LEU A 125 4.37 2.98 6.29
C LEU A 125 5.76 2.47 6.66
N ILE A 126 6.40 3.11 7.65
CA ILE A 126 7.71 2.70 8.17
C ILE A 126 7.64 1.26 8.67
N PHE A 127 6.63 0.94 9.49
CA PHE A 127 6.41 -0.40 10.02
C PHE A 127 6.33 -1.44 8.88
N CYS A 128 5.52 -1.18 7.84
CA CYS A 128 5.37 -2.11 6.72
C CYS A 128 6.69 -2.36 5.98
N HIS A 129 7.42 -1.29 5.63
CA HIS A 129 8.68 -1.45 4.89
C HIS A 129 9.74 -2.16 5.72
N LEU A 130 9.82 -1.90 7.03
CA LEU A 130 10.74 -2.62 7.92
C LEU A 130 10.33 -4.09 8.11
N THR A 131 9.03 -4.38 8.16
CA THR A 131 8.54 -5.77 8.20
C THR A 131 8.92 -6.53 6.94
N PHE A 132 8.73 -5.93 5.76
CA PHE A 132 9.17 -6.52 4.49
C PHE A 132 10.69 -6.68 4.40
N ALA A 133 11.47 -5.73 4.95
CA ALA A 133 12.92 -5.77 4.89
C ALA A 133 13.55 -6.81 5.82
N PHE A 134 13.02 -6.98 7.02
CA PHE A 134 13.70 -7.75 8.07
C PHE A 134 12.92 -8.93 8.62
N VAL A 135 11.58 -8.87 8.64
CA VAL A 135 10.77 -9.95 9.19
C VAL A 135 10.46 -11.00 8.12
N LEU A 136 10.03 -10.56 6.95
CA LEU A 136 9.59 -11.46 5.88
C LEU A 136 10.70 -12.40 5.38
N PRO A 137 11.96 -11.94 5.15
CA PRO A 137 13.05 -12.83 4.76
C PRO A 137 13.34 -13.93 5.80
N GLY A 138 13.20 -13.62 7.08
CA GLY A 138 13.37 -14.59 8.18
C GLY A 138 12.29 -15.68 8.25
N LEU A 139 11.19 -15.51 7.54
CA LEU A 139 10.09 -16.46 7.46
C LEU A 139 10.08 -17.29 6.18
N LYS A 140 11.12 -17.19 5.34
CA LYS A 140 11.18 -17.89 4.05
C LYS A 140 11.03 -19.41 4.19
N GLU A 141 11.58 -20.02 5.26
CA GLU A 141 11.43 -21.45 5.53
C GLU A 141 10.05 -21.82 6.09
N ASN A 142 9.27 -20.85 6.58
CA ASN A 142 7.90 -21.04 7.08
C ASN A 142 6.89 -20.45 6.09
N ALA A 143 6.58 -21.20 5.03
CA ALA A 143 5.72 -20.73 3.94
C ALA A 143 4.37 -20.19 4.44
N VAL A 144 3.71 -20.85 5.40
CA VAL A 144 2.42 -20.43 5.94
C VAL A 144 2.57 -19.15 6.76
N GLY A 145 3.56 -19.10 7.66
CA GLY A 145 3.84 -17.93 8.48
C GLY A 145 4.24 -16.72 7.65
N GLY A 146 5.08 -16.92 6.63
CA GLY A 146 5.49 -15.87 5.69
C GLY A 146 4.31 -15.26 4.94
N ILE A 147 3.42 -16.08 4.37
CA ILE A 147 2.23 -15.61 3.66
C ILE A 147 1.26 -14.86 4.58
N ILE A 148 1.03 -15.34 5.80
CA ILE A 148 0.18 -14.65 6.78
C ILE A 148 0.75 -13.26 7.10
N VAL A 149 2.06 -13.18 7.41
CA VAL A 149 2.71 -11.91 7.70
C VAL A 149 2.68 -10.98 6.49
N ALA A 150 2.87 -11.49 5.28
CA ALA A 150 2.77 -10.70 4.05
C ALA A 150 1.36 -10.09 3.89
N TYR A 151 0.29 -10.89 4.03
CA TYR A 151 -1.09 -10.39 3.97
C TYR A 151 -1.37 -9.34 5.02
N LEU A 152 -1.00 -9.59 6.28
CA LEU A 152 -1.21 -8.62 7.37
C LEU A 152 -0.46 -7.31 7.10
N THR A 153 0.79 -7.39 6.64
CA THR A 153 1.59 -6.21 6.32
C THR A 153 1.01 -5.43 5.14
N ILE A 154 0.52 -6.13 4.10
CA ILE A 154 -0.14 -5.49 2.94
C ILE A 154 -1.46 -4.82 3.34
N LEU A 155 -2.24 -5.43 4.23
CA LEU A 155 -3.45 -4.82 4.78
C LEU A 155 -3.10 -3.52 5.54
N VAL A 156 -2.07 -3.55 6.38
CA VAL A 156 -1.60 -2.35 7.10
C VAL A 156 -1.07 -1.30 6.12
N LEU A 157 -0.37 -1.71 5.05
CA LEU A 157 0.11 -0.81 4.00
C LEU A 157 -1.05 -0.13 3.26
N GLY A 158 -2.11 -0.87 2.94
CA GLY A 158 -3.32 -0.32 2.33
C GLY A 158 -4.02 0.71 3.23
N ALA A 159 -4.10 0.44 4.53
CA ALA A 159 -4.60 1.40 5.51
C ALA A 159 -3.71 2.64 5.60
N SER A 160 -2.39 2.46 5.67
CA SER A 160 -1.41 3.55 5.66
C SER A 160 -1.56 4.45 4.43
N PHE A 161 -1.67 3.84 3.25
CA PHE A 161 -1.89 4.59 2.00
C PHE A 161 -3.19 5.37 2.03
N SER A 162 -4.28 4.78 2.51
CA SER A 162 -5.61 5.39 2.54
C SER A 162 -5.68 6.63 3.44
N LEU A 163 -4.86 6.68 4.49
CA LEU A 163 -4.76 7.84 5.39
C LEU A 163 -4.24 9.09 4.67
N VAL A 164 -3.36 8.93 3.67
CA VAL A 164 -2.76 10.06 2.96
C VAL A 164 -3.77 10.83 2.11
N PRO A 165 -4.47 10.24 1.12
CA PRO A 165 -5.46 10.98 0.33
C PRO A 165 -6.64 11.47 1.16
N ALA A 166 -7.09 10.69 2.16
CA ALA A 166 -8.19 11.06 3.03
C ALA A 166 -7.87 12.30 3.88
N SER A 167 -6.61 12.58 4.17
CA SER A 167 -6.18 13.69 5.02
C SER A 167 -5.54 14.83 4.24
N LEU A 168 -4.69 14.52 3.25
CA LEU A 168 -3.90 15.52 2.53
C LEU A 168 -4.77 16.42 1.66
N TRP A 169 -5.60 15.82 0.81
CA TRP A 169 -6.38 16.56 -0.18
C TRP A 169 -7.40 17.53 0.45
N PRO A 170 -8.17 17.15 1.48
CA PRO A 170 -9.06 18.08 2.17
C PRO A 170 -8.33 19.16 2.98
N SER A 171 -7.03 18.97 3.27
CA SER A 171 -6.25 19.96 4.03
C SER A 171 -5.76 21.12 3.17
N VAL A 172 -5.57 20.93 1.86
CA VAL A 172 -5.01 21.97 0.98
C VAL A 172 -5.84 23.26 0.99
N PRO A 173 -7.19 23.23 0.91
CA PRO A 173 -7.99 24.45 0.98
C PRO A 173 -7.90 25.23 2.29
N LYS A 174 -7.46 24.57 3.38
CA LYS A 174 -7.24 25.23 4.67
C LYS A 174 -5.89 25.95 4.75
N LEU A 175 -4.96 25.62 3.83
CA LEU A 175 -3.57 26.11 3.84
C LEU A 175 -3.35 27.31 2.92
N VAL A 176 -4.20 27.49 1.91
CA VAL A 176 -4.03 28.50 0.87
C VAL A 176 -5.33 29.22 0.56
N ASP A 177 -5.23 30.45 0.04
CA ASP A 177 -6.39 31.20 -0.44
C ASP A 177 -7.11 30.49 -1.58
N ALA A 178 -8.43 30.63 -1.64
CA ALA A 178 -9.30 30.03 -2.69
C ALA A 178 -8.81 30.37 -4.13
N LYS A 179 -8.23 31.56 -4.32
CA LYS A 179 -7.75 32.03 -5.63
C LYS A 179 -6.55 31.22 -6.15
N ILE A 180 -5.78 30.56 -5.29
CA ILE A 180 -4.56 29.87 -5.66
C ILE A 180 -4.59 28.35 -5.37
N ILE A 181 -5.77 27.81 -5.00
CA ILE A 181 -5.94 26.38 -4.73
C ILE A 181 -5.47 25.51 -5.89
N GLY A 182 -5.83 25.87 -7.14
CA GLY A 182 -5.40 25.14 -8.33
C GLY A 182 -3.88 25.11 -8.48
N SER A 183 -3.21 26.24 -8.24
CA SER A 183 -1.73 26.31 -8.26
C SER A 183 -1.09 25.49 -7.15
N ALA A 184 -1.70 25.46 -5.96
CA ALA A 184 -1.23 24.64 -4.85
C ALA A 184 -1.30 23.14 -5.18
N TYR A 185 -2.42 22.65 -5.72
CA TYR A 185 -2.54 21.29 -6.19
C TYR A 185 -1.55 20.97 -7.31
N ALA A 186 -1.38 21.87 -8.28
CA ALA A 186 -0.42 21.69 -9.37
C ALA A 186 1.02 21.53 -8.83
N LEU A 187 1.41 22.34 -7.85
CA LEU A 187 2.73 22.25 -7.21
C LEU A 187 2.90 20.91 -6.46
N ILE A 188 1.89 20.47 -5.72
CA ILE A 188 1.91 19.17 -5.02
C ILE A 188 2.08 18.04 -6.03
N PHE A 189 1.30 18.01 -7.12
CA PHE A 189 1.42 16.99 -8.16
C PHE A 189 2.77 17.05 -8.87
N TRP A 190 3.32 18.25 -9.11
CA TRP A 190 4.64 18.39 -9.72
C TRP A 190 5.74 17.77 -8.85
N ILE A 191 5.77 18.09 -7.54
CA ILE A 191 6.72 17.49 -6.59
C ILE A 191 6.50 15.98 -6.49
N GLN A 192 5.24 15.52 -6.43
CA GLN A 192 4.91 14.09 -6.41
C GLN A 192 5.48 13.37 -7.63
N ASN A 193 5.32 13.94 -8.84
CA ASN A 193 5.82 13.32 -10.08
C ASN A 193 7.35 13.23 -10.13
N ILE A 194 8.08 14.20 -9.56
CA ILE A 194 9.54 14.08 -9.40
C ILE A 194 9.87 12.83 -8.58
N GLY A 195 9.18 12.62 -7.45
CA GLY A 195 9.37 11.42 -6.63
C GLY A 195 9.01 10.13 -7.37
N LEU A 196 7.90 10.12 -8.10
CA LEU A 196 7.45 8.95 -8.87
C LEU A 196 8.42 8.56 -10.01
N TRP A 197 9.14 9.52 -10.55
CA TRP A 197 10.18 9.27 -11.55
C TRP A 197 11.52 8.86 -10.90
N LEU A 198 11.95 9.59 -9.86
CA LEU A 198 13.27 9.42 -9.27
C LEU A 198 13.42 8.11 -8.48
N PHE A 199 12.43 7.77 -7.63
CA PHE A 199 12.58 6.64 -6.72
C PHE A 199 12.60 5.26 -7.39
N PRO A 200 11.88 4.96 -8.46
CA PRO A 200 12.10 3.72 -9.21
C PRO A 200 13.52 3.57 -9.74
N LEU A 201 14.13 4.67 -10.24
CA LEU A 201 15.52 4.66 -10.69
C LEU A 201 16.50 4.40 -9.54
N LEU A 202 16.25 5.01 -8.38
CA LEU A 202 17.07 4.80 -7.19
C LEU A 202 16.95 3.37 -6.67
N ILE A 203 15.75 2.79 -6.66
CA ILE A 203 15.51 1.39 -6.28
C ILE A 203 16.33 0.48 -7.17
N GLY A 204 16.26 0.62 -8.51
CA GLY A 204 17.05 -0.18 -9.43
C GLY A 204 18.54 -0.09 -9.15
N LYS A 205 19.08 1.15 -9.03
CA LYS A 205 20.50 1.34 -8.73
C LYS A 205 20.93 0.76 -7.38
N VAL A 206 20.06 0.83 -6.37
CA VAL A 206 20.35 0.25 -5.04
C VAL A 206 20.33 -1.27 -5.11
N LEU A 207 19.35 -1.86 -5.82
CA LEU A 207 19.28 -3.31 -6.07
C LEU A 207 20.56 -3.81 -6.75
N ASP A 208 20.99 -3.16 -7.83
CA ASP A 208 22.20 -3.55 -8.57
C ASP A 208 23.45 -3.46 -7.67
N LYS A 209 23.56 -2.39 -6.90
CA LYS A 209 24.71 -2.16 -6.02
C LYS A 209 24.76 -3.15 -4.85
N THR A 210 23.63 -3.59 -4.34
CA THR A 210 23.57 -4.52 -3.21
C THR A 210 23.55 -5.99 -3.62
N ASN A 211 23.39 -6.28 -4.93
CA ASN A 211 23.39 -7.62 -5.48
C ASN A 211 24.43 -7.77 -6.62
N PRO A 212 25.72 -7.45 -6.39
CA PRO A 212 26.71 -7.36 -7.47
C PRO A 212 26.96 -8.71 -8.18
N GLN A 213 26.92 -9.83 -7.44
CA GLN A 213 27.08 -11.16 -8.02
C GLN A 213 25.92 -11.51 -8.96
N LEU A 214 24.69 -11.26 -8.53
CA LEU A 214 23.48 -11.51 -9.33
C LEU A 214 23.48 -10.69 -10.62
N VAL A 215 23.92 -9.43 -10.56
CA VAL A 215 24.08 -8.56 -11.73
C VAL A 215 25.15 -9.09 -12.69
N ALA A 216 26.27 -9.56 -12.16
CA ALA A 216 27.33 -10.16 -12.97
C ALA A 216 26.86 -11.45 -13.66
N ASP A 217 26.16 -12.33 -12.95
CA ASP A 217 25.63 -13.58 -13.48
C ASP A 217 24.60 -13.32 -14.58
N LEU A 218 23.73 -12.29 -14.40
CA LEU A 218 22.79 -11.86 -15.44
C LEU A 218 23.50 -11.30 -16.68
N GLN A 219 24.52 -10.45 -16.50
CA GLN A 219 25.27 -9.86 -17.60
C GLN A 219 26.08 -10.91 -18.39
N ASN A 220 26.56 -11.95 -17.71
CA ASN A 220 27.29 -13.07 -18.32
C ASN A 220 26.38 -14.15 -18.91
N GLY A 221 25.05 -13.99 -18.80
CA GLY A 221 24.08 -14.97 -19.30
C GLY A 221 24.07 -16.29 -18.52
N VAL A 222 24.55 -16.29 -17.27
CA VAL A 222 24.52 -17.46 -16.36
C VAL A 222 23.11 -17.71 -15.85
N ILE A 223 22.34 -16.64 -15.67
CA ILE A 223 20.93 -16.67 -15.25
C ILE A 223 20.07 -15.84 -16.19
N THR A 224 18.79 -16.18 -16.28
CA THR A 224 17.82 -15.43 -17.06
C THR A 224 17.32 -14.18 -16.29
N PRO A 225 16.74 -13.17 -16.98
CA PRO A 225 16.12 -12.03 -16.33
C PRO A 225 15.00 -12.42 -15.34
N GLU A 226 14.25 -13.49 -15.66
CA GLU A 226 13.18 -14.01 -14.81
C GLU A 226 13.73 -14.61 -13.51
N GLU A 227 14.81 -15.40 -13.59
CA GLU A 227 15.50 -15.95 -12.41
C GLU A 227 16.13 -14.85 -11.56
N ALA A 228 16.72 -13.83 -12.20
CA ALA A 228 17.25 -12.68 -11.49
C ALA A 228 16.15 -11.93 -10.72
N ALA A 229 14.99 -11.71 -11.36
CA ALA A 229 13.89 -10.93 -10.78
C ALA A 229 13.36 -11.48 -9.44
N VAL A 230 13.48 -12.80 -9.21
CA VAL A 230 13.03 -13.49 -7.98
C VAL A 230 14.16 -13.81 -7.02
N SER A 231 15.39 -13.39 -7.33
CA SER A 231 16.60 -13.71 -6.55
C SER A 231 17.23 -12.50 -5.84
N TYR A 232 16.76 -11.29 -6.12
CA TYR A 232 17.30 -10.07 -5.49
C TYR A 232 17.08 -10.02 -3.98
N ASP A 233 18.12 -9.63 -3.24
CA ASP A 233 17.96 -9.11 -1.88
C ASP A 233 17.38 -7.68 -1.95
N SER A 234 16.14 -7.54 -1.54
CA SER A 234 15.38 -6.28 -1.56
C SER A 234 15.50 -5.47 -0.27
N THR A 235 16.31 -5.89 0.69
CA THR A 235 16.43 -5.26 2.03
C THR A 235 16.81 -3.79 1.92
N ALA A 236 17.86 -3.46 1.16
CA ALA A 236 18.34 -2.09 1.05
C ALA A 236 17.34 -1.12 0.40
N PRO A 237 16.69 -1.44 -0.73
CA PRO A 237 15.59 -0.62 -1.26
C PRO A 237 14.44 -0.43 -0.27
N LEU A 238 14.04 -1.46 0.46
CA LEU A 238 12.95 -1.37 1.43
C LEU A 238 13.32 -0.46 2.61
N VAL A 239 14.55 -0.52 3.10
CA VAL A 239 15.07 0.41 4.11
C VAL A 239 15.11 1.83 3.56
N MET A 240 15.51 2.05 2.30
CA MET A 240 15.45 3.36 1.66
C MET A 240 14.02 3.92 1.64
N LEU A 241 13.02 3.09 1.32
CA LEU A 241 11.61 3.49 1.36
C LEU A 241 11.12 3.76 2.80
N ALA A 242 11.59 3.00 3.79
CA ALA A 242 11.33 3.29 5.21
C ALA A 242 11.91 4.65 5.63
N CYS A 243 13.10 5.02 5.15
CA CYS A 243 13.68 6.35 5.39
C CYS A 243 12.81 7.47 4.80
N LEU A 244 12.16 7.27 3.65
CA LEU A 244 11.16 8.21 3.14
C LEU A 244 9.95 8.32 4.06
N GLY A 245 9.53 7.20 4.65
CA GLY A 245 8.50 7.18 5.69
C GLY A 245 8.90 8.02 6.90
N VAL A 246 10.17 7.96 7.33
CA VAL A 246 10.71 8.81 8.42
C VAL A 246 10.68 10.28 8.02
N ALA A 247 11.09 10.62 6.79
CA ALA A 247 10.99 11.99 6.30
C ALA A 247 9.54 12.50 6.29
N ALA A 248 8.59 11.67 5.83
CA ALA A 248 7.16 11.99 5.87
C ALA A 248 6.65 12.17 7.30
N LEU A 249 7.10 11.36 8.25
CA LEU A 249 6.77 11.46 9.67
C LEU A 249 7.25 12.79 10.25
N ILE A 250 8.49 13.18 9.98
CA ILE A 250 9.05 14.47 10.43
C ILE A 250 8.23 15.63 9.86
N LEU A 251 7.92 15.60 8.55
CA LEU A 251 7.10 16.63 7.92
C LEU A 251 5.68 16.67 8.48
N GLY A 252 5.09 15.51 8.80
CA GLY A 252 3.79 15.42 9.46
C GLY A 252 3.79 16.09 10.85
N PHE A 253 4.83 15.88 11.64
CA PHE A 253 5.00 16.57 12.92
C PHE A 253 5.21 18.07 12.75
N VAL A 254 6.04 18.49 11.79
CA VAL A 254 6.24 19.91 11.46
C VAL A 254 4.91 20.56 11.08
N LEU A 255 4.13 19.90 10.21
CA LEU A 255 2.81 20.38 9.81
C LEU A 255 1.88 20.55 11.02
N LYS A 256 1.86 19.59 11.93
CA LYS A 256 1.05 19.64 13.16
C LYS A 256 1.47 20.76 14.11
N VAL A 257 2.77 21.02 14.22
CA VAL A 257 3.28 22.15 15.03
C VAL A 257 2.93 23.49 14.39
N VAL A 258 3.05 23.61 13.06
CA VAL A 258 2.68 24.83 12.32
C VAL A 258 1.18 25.10 12.41
N ASP A 259 0.37 24.05 12.24
CA ASP A 259 -1.09 24.11 12.41
C ASP A 259 -1.46 24.71 13.78
N ARG A 260 -0.88 24.16 14.85
CA ARG A 260 -1.14 24.66 16.23
C ARG A 260 -0.71 26.11 16.43
N LYS A 261 0.43 26.51 15.85
CA LYS A 261 0.96 27.88 15.99
C LYS A 261 0.19 28.92 15.19
N LYS A 262 -0.27 28.54 14.00
CA LYS A 262 -0.95 29.46 13.06
C LYS A 262 -2.47 29.36 13.08
N GLY A 263 -3.04 28.40 13.79
CA GLY A 263 -4.49 28.19 13.84
C GLY A 263 -5.09 27.85 12.47
N LEU A 264 -4.42 26.96 11.67
CA LEU A 264 -4.84 26.64 10.31
C LEU A 264 -6.08 25.71 10.29
N GLY A 265 -6.40 25.08 11.42
CA GLY A 265 -7.57 24.22 11.58
C GLY A 265 -7.46 22.85 10.91
N LEU A 266 -6.24 22.31 10.73
CA LEU A 266 -6.04 20.98 10.16
C LEU A 266 -6.54 19.85 11.06
N GLU A 267 -6.55 20.08 12.36
CA GLU A 267 -7.09 19.14 13.35
C GLU A 267 -8.60 19.32 13.59
N GLU A 268 -9.22 20.35 12.99
CA GLU A 268 -10.66 20.62 13.09
C GLU A 268 -11.44 19.89 12.00
N PRO A 269 -12.72 19.53 12.27
CA PRO A 269 -13.61 18.96 11.25
C PRO A 269 -13.78 19.89 10.05
N ASN A 270 -13.99 19.30 8.87
CA ASN A 270 -14.36 20.03 7.66
C ASN A 270 -15.86 20.37 7.65
N ILE A 271 -16.68 19.47 8.21
CA ILE A 271 -18.12 19.62 8.34
C ILE A 271 -18.40 19.90 9.82
N LYS A 272 -19.01 21.04 10.10
CA LYS A 272 -19.51 21.37 11.45
C LYS A 272 -21.00 21.01 11.45
N ASP A 273 -21.40 20.10 12.35
CA ASP A 273 -22.79 19.74 12.60
C ASP A 273 -23.57 20.92 13.13
#